data_370f7e3505a3f71629e70c849645ff69
#
_entry.id   370f7e3505a3f71629e70c849645ff69
#
_cell.length_a   1.000
_cell.length_b   1.000
_cell.length_c   1.000
_cell.angle_alpha   90.00
_cell.angle_beta   90.00
_cell.angle_gamma   90.00
#
_symmetry.space_group_name_H-M   'P 1'
#
loop_
_entity.id
_entity.type
_entity.pdbx_description
1 polymer ?
#
loop_
_entity_poly.entity_id
_entity_poly.type
_entity_poly.pdbx_seq_one_letter_code
_entity_poly.pdbx_strand_id
1 'polypeptide(L)'
;MMRIFLFLATNIAIMVVVSIIFNLLGLSGVLDAQGMGLDLNALLVMSAVIGMSGSVISLAMSKWSAKRAMGVYVIEQPQNQTESWLLDIVAKQAQLAGIGMPEVGIFDTPEANAFATGMNKNSALVAVSTGLLQNMNADEVEAVVGHEMTHVSNGDMVTMALMQGVVNTFVFFFATIIGHFVDRVVFKTERGQGPAYFITQMVAQN
;
A
#
# COMPACT_ATOMS: atom_id res chain seq x y z
N MET A 1 -10.96 -10.48 -11.48
CA MET A 1 -10.62 -9.71 -12.69
C MET A 1 -11.52 -8.49 -12.89
N MET A 2 -12.85 -8.61 -12.78
CA MET A 2 -13.79 -7.48 -12.94
C MET A 2 -13.48 -6.29 -12.00
N ARG A 3 -13.17 -6.56 -10.71
CA ARG A 3 -12.84 -5.50 -9.71
C ARG A 3 -11.60 -4.70 -10.11
N ILE A 4 -10.55 -5.38 -10.57
CA ILE A 4 -9.31 -4.71 -11.02
C ILE A 4 -9.58 -3.89 -12.28
N PHE A 5 -10.34 -4.44 -13.22
CA PHE A 5 -10.72 -3.71 -14.43
C PHE A 5 -11.52 -2.45 -14.12
N LEU A 6 -12.57 -2.56 -13.31
CA LEU A 6 -13.38 -1.41 -12.89
C LEU A 6 -12.54 -0.36 -12.15
N PHE A 7 -11.66 -0.83 -11.26
CA PHE A 7 -10.75 0.05 -10.54
C PHE A 7 -9.84 0.83 -11.50
N LEU A 8 -9.17 0.15 -12.43
CA LEU A 8 -8.30 0.80 -13.42
C LEU A 8 -9.09 1.76 -14.33
N ALA A 9 -10.26 1.35 -14.82
CA ALA A 9 -11.10 2.19 -15.64
C ALA A 9 -11.55 3.46 -14.92
N THR A 10 -11.97 3.34 -13.64
CA THR A 10 -12.36 4.49 -12.82
C THR A 10 -11.17 5.43 -12.60
N ASN A 11 -9.98 4.92 -12.33
CA ASN A 11 -8.81 5.75 -12.12
C ASN A 11 -8.35 6.47 -13.39
N ILE A 12 -8.38 5.80 -14.53
CA ILE A 12 -8.14 6.43 -15.82
C ILE A 12 -9.16 7.56 -16.06
N ALA A 13 -10.44 7.30 -15.80
CA ALA A 13 -11.48 8.30 -15.92
C ALA A 13 -11.24 9.52 -15.00
N ILE A 14 -10.85 9.29 -13.76
CA ILE A 14 -10.48 10.37 -12.81
C ILE A 14 -9.30 11.19 -13.35
N MET A 15 -8.25 10.55 -13.83
CA MET A 15 -7.09 11.25 -14.40
C MET A 15 -7.46 12.10 -15.63
N VAL A 16 -8.33 11.57 -16.51
CA VAL A 16 -8.84 12.32 -17.66
C VAL A 16 -9.65 13.53 -17.20
N VAL A 17 -10.55 13.37 -16.23
CA VAL A 17 -11.35 14.47 -15.67
C VAL A 17 -10.45 15.53 -15.04
N VAL A 18 -9.45 15.12 -14.25
CA VAL A 18 -8.48 16.06 -13.63
C VAL A 18 -7.70 16.82 -14.72
N SER A 19 -7.25 16.13 -15.78
CA SER A 19 -6.56 16.77 -16.91
C SER A 19 -7.47 17.79 -17.62
N ILE A 20 -8.74 17.46 -17.86
CA ILE A 20 -9.72 18.37 -18.45
C ILE A 20 -9.92 19.59 -17.56
N ILE A 21 -10.11 19.40 -16.25
CA ILE A 21 -10.28 20.49 -15.29
C ILE A 21 -9.07 21.43 -15.31
N PHE A 22 -7.84 20.89 -15.32
CA PHE A 22 -6.63 21.70 -15.37
C PHE A 22 -6.53 22.54 -16.65
N ASN A 23 -6.91 21.97 -17.80
CA ASN A 23 -6.96 22.69 -19.06
C ASN A 23 -8.04 23.78 -19.05
N LEU A 24 -9.23 23.49 -18.54
CA LEU A 24 -10.34 24.45 -18.46
C LEU A 24 -10.05 25.62 -17.51
N LEU A 25 -9.39 25.35 -16.37
CA LEU A 25 -8.97 26.37 -15.42
C LEU A 25 -7.72 27.17 -15.88
N GLY A 26 -7.13 26.80 -17.02
CA GLY A 26 -5.93 27.45 -17.52
C GLY A 26 -4.72 27.34 -16.59
N LEU A 27 -4.68 26.31 -15.72
CA LEU A 27 -3.62 26.15 -14.72
C LEU A 27 -2.22 26.04 -15.35
N SER A 28 -2.10 25.42 -16.53
CA SER A 28 -0.86 25.40 -17.31
C SER A 28 -0.40 26.83 -17.63
N GLY A 29 -1.30 27.67 -18.11
CA GLY A 29 -0.98 29.08 -18.42
C GLY A 29 -0.58 29.90 -17.19
N VAL A 30 -1.22 29.64 -16.04
CA VAL A 30 -0.86 30.28 -14.75
C VAL A 30 0.53 29.84 -14.30
N LEU A 31 0.86 28.56 -14.42
CA LEU A 31 2.16 28.01 -14.08
C LEU A 31 3.25 28.49 -15.04
N ASP A 32 2.94 28.59 -16.33
CA ASP A 32 3.84 29.13 -17.35
C ASP A 32 4.10 30.63 -17.14
N ALA A 33 3.07 31.41 -16.77
CA ALA A 33 3.21 32.81 -16.42
C ALA A 33 4.12 33.02 -15.19
N GLN A 34 4.16 32.08 -14.27
CA GLN A 34 5.12 32.01 -13.18
C GLN A 34 6.48 31.46 -13.62
N GLY A 35 6.65 31.17 -14.91
CA GLY A 35 7.89 30.67 -15.50
C GLY A 35 8.24 29.22 -15.11
N MET A 36 7.28 28.41 -14.66
CA MET A 36 7.54 27.02 -14.24
C MET A 36 7.79 26.07 -15.39
N GLY A 37 7.22 26.35 -16.59
CA GLY A 37 7.42 25.53 -17.80
C GLY A 37 7.06 24.04 -17.58
N LEU A 38 6.09 23.75 -16.69
CA LEU A 38 5.70 22.38 -16.34
C LEU A 38 4.56 21.92 -17.26
N ASP A 39 4.82 20.88 -18.04
CA ASP A 39 3.74 20.15 -18.70
C ASP A 39 2.97 19.30 -17.67
N LEU A 40 1.81 19.81 -17.24
CA LEU A 40 0.98 19.15 -16.23
C LEU A 40 0.48 17.77 -16.68
N ASN A 41 0.27 17.56 -17.97
CA ASN A 41 -0.19 16.27 -18.49
C ASN A 41 0.95 15.26 -18.43
N ALA A 42 2.14 15.63 -18.87
CA ALA A 42 3.32 14.77 -18.75
C ALA A 42 3.65 14.48 -17.30
N LEU A 43 3.56 15.47 -16.40
CA LEU A 43 3.75 15.29 -14.97
C LEU A 43 2.73 14.34 -14.37
N LEU A 44 1.44 14.44 -14.72
CA LEU A 44 0.40 13.54 -14.23
C LEU A 44 0.64 12.10 -14.67
N VAL A 45 1.00 11.88 -15.94
CA VAL A 45 1.34 10.55 -16.46
C VAL A 45 2.56 9.97 -15.73
N MET A 46 3.61 10.77 -15.54
CA MET A 46 4.82 10.33 -14.83
C MET A 46 4.51 10.00 -13.38
N SER A 47 3.71 10.83 -12.71
CA SER A 47 3.26 10.59 -11.34
C SER A 47 2.45 9.30 -11.21
N ALA A 48 1.60 8.99 -12.21
CA ALA A 48 0.84 7.75 -12.25
C ALA A 48 1.77 6.53 -12.40
N VAL A 49 2.75 6.61 -13.28
CA VAL A 49 3.73 5.52 -13.46
C VAL A 49 4.52 5.29 -12.17
N ILE A 50 5.00 6.34 -11.52
CA ILE A 50 5.77 6.25 -10.28
C ILE A 50 4.89 5.72 -9.13
N GLY A 51 3.70 6.31 -8.92
CA GLY A 51 2.80 5.94 -7.82
C GLY A 51 2.30 4.51 -7.93
N MET A 52 1.89 4.08 -9.13
CA MET A 52 1.42 2.71 -9.37
C MET A 52 2.57 1.69 -9.28
N SER A 53 3.72 1.99 -9.87
CA SER A 53 4.88 1.10 -9.79
C SER A 53 5.35 0.92 -8.36
N GLY A 54 5.41 2.02 -7.58
CA GLY A 54 5.79 1.98 -6.18
C GLY A 54 4.86 1.10 -5.35
N SER A 55 3.54 1.20 -5.54
CA SER A 55 2.58 0.38 -4.81
C SER A 55 2.64 -1.11 -5.18
N VAL A 56 2.88 -1.44 -6.46
CA VAL A 56 3.08 -2.82 -6.90
C VAL A 56 4.35 -3.42 -6.30
N ILE A 57 5.45 -2.66 -6.30
CA ILE A 57 6.72 -3.08 -5.68
C ILE A 57 6.52 -3.27 -4.18
N SER A 58 5.88 -2.33 -3.50
CA SER A 58 5.57 -2.42 -2.07
C SER A 58 4.75 -3.67 -1.74
N LEU A 59 3.71 -3.96 -2.53
CA LEU A 59 2.91 -5.17 -2.38
C LEU A 59 3.73 -6.44 -2.60
N ALA A 60 4.58 -6.47 -3.64
CA ALA A 60 5.44 -7.61 -3.92
C ALA A 60 6.44 -7.88 -2.78
N MET A 61 6.92 -6.83 -2.12
CA MET A 61 7.84 -6.90 -1.00
C MET A 61 7.15 -7.05 0.37
N SER A 62 5.82 -6.97 0.43
CA SER A 62 5.06 -6.84 1.69
C SER A 62 5.36 -7.99 2.68
N LYS A 63 5.42 -9.23 2.23
CA LYS A 63 5.77 -10.40 3.09
C LYS A 63 7.17 -10.28 3.67
N TRP A 64 8.15 -9.96 2.83
CA TRP A 64 9.54 -9.81 3.28
C TRP A 64 9.68 -8.65 4.25
N SER A 65 9.07 -7.51 3.92
CA SER A 65 9.09 -6.32 4.78
C SER A 65 8.41 -6.57 6.12
N ALA A 66 7.22 -7.18 6.12
CA ALA A 66 6.50 -7.49 7.35
C ALA A 66 7.27 -8.46 8.25
N LYS A 67 7.84 -9.55 7.69
CA LYS A 67 8.68 -10.48 8.43
C LYS A 67 9.85 -9.77 9.11
N ARG A 68 10.51 -8.86 8.37
CA ARG A 68 11.69 -8.16 8.89
C ARG A 68 11.34 -7.06 9.89
N ALA A 69 10.33 -6.24 9.58
CA ALA A 69 9.96 -5.09 10.41
C ALA A 69 9.32 -5.50 11.74
N MET A 70 8.48 -6.55 11.71
CA MET A 70 7.79 -7.05 12.89
C MET A 70 8.55 -8.20 13.60
N GLY A 71 9.68 -8.64 13.04
CA GLY A 71 10.42 -9.77 13.60
C GLY A 71 9.62 -11.08 13.61
N VAL A 72 8.83 -11.32 12.55
CA VAL A 72 7.95 -12.49 12.48
C VAL A 72 8.75 -13.78 12.41
N TYR A 73 8.56 -14.64 13.38
CA TYR A 73 9.00 -16.03 13.38
C TYR A 73 7.99 -16.87 12.60
N VAL A 74 8.38 -17.42 11.47
CA VAL A 74 7.53 -18.30 10.65
C VAL A 74 7.61 -19.73 11.20
N ILE A 75 6.45 -20.33 11.44
CA ILE A 75 6.35 -21.71 11.95
C ILE A 75 6.51 -22.68 10.78
N GLU A 76 7.73 -23.15 10.55
CA GLU A 76 7.99 -24.20 9.55
C GLU A 76 7.65 -25.58 10.09
N GLN A 77 8.00 -25.84 11.35
CA GLN A 77 7.67 -27.06 12.09
C GLN A 77 7.22 -26.66 13.50
N PRO A 78 6.02 -27.05 13.94
CA PRO A 78 5.52 -26.67 15.25
C PRO A 78 6.37 -27.28 16.36
N GLN A 79 6.83 -26.45 17.30
CA GLN A 79 7.67 -26.85 18.41
C GLN A 79 6.88 -27.04 19.71
N ASN A 80 5.64 -26.59 19.74
CA ASN A 80 4.76 -26.67 20.89
C ASN A 80 3.28 -26.82 20.48
N GLN A 81 2.44 -27.09 21.47
CA GLN A 81 1.00 -27.33 21.23
C GLN A 81 0.29 -26.09 20.68
N THR A 82 0.69 -24.88 21.10
CA THR A 82 0.09 -23.63 20.62
C THR A 82 0.38 -23.40 19.13
N GLU A 83 1.60 -23.68 18.70
CA GLU A 83 1.98 -23.56 17.29
C GLU A 83 1.25 -24.59 16.42
N SER A 84 1.16 -25.85 16.90
CA SER A 84 0.39 -26.90 16.19
C SER A 84 -1.07 -26.50 16.04
N TRP A 85 -1.68 -26.04 17.13
CA TRP A 85 -3.07 -25.59 17.13
C TRP A 85 -3.30 -24.37 16.20
N LEU A 86 -2.37 -23.39 16.19
CA LEU A 86 -2.48 -22.23 15.31
C LEU A 86 -2.38 -22.64 13.83
N LEU A 87 -1.48 -23.55 13.48
CA LEU A 87 -1.40 -24.11 12.12
C LEU A 87 -2.68 -24.83 11.72
N ASP A 88 -3.28 -25.61 12.62
CA ASP A 88 -4.54 -26.34 12.36
C ASP A 88 -5.70 -25.37 12.10
N ILE A 89 -5.82 -24.29 12.89
CA ILE A 89 -6.82 -23.25 12.69
C ILE A 89 -6.67 -22.61 11.30
N VAL A 90 -5.44 -22.17 10.97
CA VAL A 90 -5.19 -21.51 9.68
C VAL A 90 -5.45 -22.48 8.53
N ALA A 91 -5.06 -23.76 8.65
CA ALA A 91 -5.32 -24.77 7.64
C ALA A 91 -6.82 -25.00 7.43
N LYS A 92 -7.59 -25.10 8.51
CA LYS A 92 -9.06 -25.22 8.47
C LYS A 92 -9.70 -24.02 7.77
N GLN A 93 -9.28 -22.80 8.13
CA GLN A 93 -9.80 -21.57 7.53
C GLN A 93 -9.41 -21.44 6.05
N ALA A 94 -8.19 -21.81 5.68
CA ALA A 94 -7.73 -21.81 4.29
C ALA A 94 -8.57 -22.78 3.42
N GLN A 95 -8.84 -23.98 3.95
CA GLN A 95 -9.69 -24.96 3.28
C GLN A 95 -11.12 -24.43 3.09
N LEU A 96 -11.72 -23.84 4.12
CA LEU A 96 -13.06 -23.25 4.06
C LEU A 96 -13.13 -22.09 3.05
N ALA A 97 -12.08 -21.28 2.98
CA ALA A 97 -11.96 -20.16 2.05
C ALA A 97 -11.57 -20.56 0.63
N GLY A 98 -11.20 -21.82 0.39
CA GLY A 98 -10.76 -22.32 -0.92
C GLY A 98 -9.48 -21.66 -1.43
N ILE A 99 -8.54 -21.38 -0.53
CA ILE A 99 -7.23 -20.79 -0.84
C ILE A 99 -6.09 -21.73 -0.43
N GLY A 100 -4.90 -21.47 -0.97
CA GLY A 100 -3.69 -22.17 -0.53
C GLY A 100 -3.35 -21.86 0.93
N MET A 101 -2.69 -22.81 1.61
CA MET A 101 -2.22 -22.65 2.98
C MET A 101 -1.25 -21.44 3.05
N PRO A 102 -1.55 -20.40 3.83
CA PRO A 102 -0.63 -19.30 4.06
C PRO A 102 0.60 -19.74 4.87
N GLU A 103 1.67 -18.98 4.81
CA GLU A 103 2.69 -19.04 5.86
C GLU A 103 2.09 -18.51 7.16
N VAL A 104 2.36 -19.20 8.26
CA VAL A 104 1.88 -18.81 9.58
C VAL A 104 3.05 -18.35 10.42
N GLY A 105 2.92 -17.22 11.11
CA GLY A 105 3.99 -16.69 11.93
C GLY A 105 3.51 -16.08 13.24
N ILE A 106 4.45 -15.92 14.16
CA ILE A 106 4.26 -15.26 15.45
C ILE A 106 5.25 -14.12 15.54
N PHE A 107 4.81 -12.97 16.04
CA PHE A 107 5.67 -11.82 16.32
C PHE A 107 5.52 -11.36 17.78
N ASP A 108 6.61 -10.85 18.32
CA ASP A 108 6.67 -10.51 19.74
C ASP A 108 6.21 -9.08 19.99
N THR A 109 4.97 -8.95 20.48
CA THR A 109 4.42 -7.70 21.03
C THR A 109 3.37 -8.03 22.09
N PRO A 110 3.29 -7.25 23.19
CA PRO A 110 2.31 -7.45 24.24
C PRO A 110 0.88 -7.08 23.82
N GLU A 111 0.72 -6.33 22.75
CA GLU A 111 -0.57 -5.93 22.22
C GLU A 111 -1.23 -7.08 21.47
N ALA A 112 -2.53 -7.30 21.70
CA ALA A 112 -3.31 -8.27 20.94
C ALA A 112 -3.48 -7.79 19.48
N ASN A 113 -2.74 -8.40 18.56
CA ASN A 113 -2.73 -7.99 17.16
C ASN A 113 -2.55 -9.20 16.24
N ALA A 114 -3.10 -9.09 15.03
CA ALA A 114 -2.89 -10.04 13.94
C ALA A 114 -2.89 -9.28 12.62
N PHE A 115 -2.26 -9.83 11.61
CA PHE A 115 -2.32 -9.28 10.26
C PHE A 115 -2.11 -10.36 9.21
N ALA A 116 -2.63 -10.09 8.02
CA ALA A 116 -2.34 -10.86 6.82
C ALA A 116 -1.72 -9.97 5.75
N THR A 117 -0.74 -10.50 5.01
CA THR A 117 -0.08 -9.77 3.92
C THR A 117 0.38 -10.72 2.82
N GLY A 118 0.62 -10.16 1.63
CA GLY A 118 1.10 -10.90 0.46
C GLY A 118 0.40 -10.50 -0.83
N MET A 119 1.08 -10.69 -1.93
CA MET A 119 0.59 -10.34 -3.26
C MET A 119 -0.46 -11.32 -3.80
N ASN A 120 -0.45 -12.56 -3.31
CA ASN A 120 -1.27 -13.64 -3.83
C ASN A 120 -1.96 -14.39 -2.69
N LYS A 121 -3.26 -14.63 -2.81
CA LYS A 121 -4.07 -15.37 -1.84
C LYS A 121 -3.57 -16.79 -1.55
N ASN A 122 -2.87 -17.41 -2.51
CA ASN A 122 -2.29 -18.75 -2.34
C ASN A 122 -0.84 -18.73 -1.83
N SER A 123 -0.31 -17.56 -1.50
CA SER A 123 1.05 -17.34 -0.99
C SER A 123 1.09 -16.18 0.02
N ALA A 124 0.05 -16.06 0.83
CA ALA A 124 -0.04 -15.05 1.89
C ALA A 124 0.78 -15.44 3.12
N LEU A 125 1.00 -14.48 3.99
CA LEU A 125 1.48 -14.64 5.36
C LEU A 125 0.35 -14.21 6.29
N VAL A 126 0.04 -15.02 7.28
CA VAL A 126 -0.83 -14.67 8.42
C VAL A 126 0.04 -14.71 9.68
N ALA A 127 0.07 -13.63 10.41
CA ALA A 127 0.88 -13.53 11.62
C ALA A 127 0.04 -13.04 12.80
N VAL A 128 0.27 -13.63 13.96
CA VAL A 128 -0.39 -13.27 15.22
C VAL A 128 0.65 -12.85 16.25
N SER A 129 0.27 -11.95 17.15
CA SER A 129 1.17 -11.50 18.22
C SER A 129 1.19 -12.46 19.39
N THR A 130 2.27 -12.44 20.16
CA THR A 130 2.35 -13.11 21.48
C THR A 130 1.26 -12.59 22.41
N GLY A 131 0.98 -11.27 22.39
CA GLY A 131 -0.07 -10.66 23.17
C GLY A 131 -1.47 -11.17 22.83
N LEU A 132 -1.76 -11.42 21.56
CA LEU A 132 -3.03 -12.01 21.14
C LEU A 132 -3.20 -13.43 21.71
N LEU A 133 -2.17 -14.26 21.59
CA LEU A 133 -2.19 -15.64 22.10
C LEU A 133 -2.26 -15.73 23.64
N GLN A 134 -1.79 -14.69 24.34
CA GLN A 134 -1.82 -14.64 25.82
C GLN A 134 -3.12 -14.06 26.38
N ASN A 135 -3.73 -13.10 25.68
CA ASN A 135 -4.85 -12.32 26.20
C ASN A 135 -6.21 -12.80 25.69
N MET A 136 -6.25 -13.60 24.63
CA MET A 136 -7.48 -14.11 24.03
C MET A 136 -7.62 -15.62 24.23
N ASN A 137 -8.86 -16.08 24.38
CA ASN A 137 -9.17 -17.51 24.40
C ASN A 137 -9.16 -18.11 22.98
N ALA A 138 -9.25 -19.43 22.87
CA ALA A 138 -9.13 -20.15 21.61
C ALA A 138 -10.17 -19.71 20.56
N ASP A 139 -11.42 -19.50 20.98
CA ASP A 139 -12.50 -19.11 20.07
C ASP A 139 -12.31 -17.68 19.54
N GLU A 140 -11.80 -16.78 20.40
CA GLU A 140 -11.48 -15.38 20.02
C GLU A 140 -10.32 -15.34 19.02
N VAL A 141 -9.25 -16.12 19.26
CA VAL A 141 -8.12 -16.23 18.31
C VAL A 141 -8.60 -16.82 16.98
N GLU A 142 -9.44 -17.88 16.99
CA GLU A 142 -10.00 -18.47 15.77
C GLU A 142 -10.83 -17.42 15.00
N ALA A 143 -11.60 -16.58 15.68
CA ALA A 143 -12.38 -15.52 15.07
C ALA A 143 -11.49 -14.45 14.42
N VAL A 144 -10.42 -14.01 15.10
CA VAL A 144 -9.46 -13.03 14.56
C VAL A 144 -8.74 -13.60 13.33
N VAL A 145 -8.24 -14.83 13.42
CA VAL A 145 -7.61 -15.52 12.29
C VAL A 145 -8.57 -15.66 11.13
N GLY A 146 -9.84 -16.03 11.39
CA GLY A 146 -10.89 -16.12 10.35
C GLY A 146 -11.15 -14.78 9.67
N HIS A 147 -11.09 -13.67 10.42
CA HIS A 147 -11.20 -12.32 9.88
C HIS A 147 -10.05 -12.03 8.91
N GLU A 148 -8.81 -12.26 9.32
CA GLU A 148 -7.62 -12.08 8.48
C GLU A 148 -7.66 -12.96 7.22
N MET A 149 -8.09 -14.22 7.37
CA MET A 149 -8.25 -15.14 6.25
C MET A 149 -9.31 -14.69 5.24
N THR A 150 -10.35 -13.97 5.70
CA THR A 150 -11.34 -13.35 4.81
C THR A 150 -10.71 -12.30 3.92
N HIS A 151 -9.85 -11.44 4.47
CA HIS A 151 -9.10 -10.45 3.67
C HIS A 151 -8.18 -11.11 2.64
N VAL A 152 -7.51 -12.21 3.03
CA VAL A 152 -6.67 -12.99 2.10
C VAL A 152 -7.51 -13.57 0.95
N SER A 153 -8.62 -14.22 1.26
CA SER A 153 -9.48 -14.88 0.25
C SER A 153 -10.12 -13.88 -0.71
N ASN A 154 -10.49 -12.70 -0.21
CA ASN A 154 -11.03 -11.61 -1.01
C ASN A 154 -9.97 -10.93 -1.89
N GLY A 155 -8.67 -11.07 -1.58
CA GLY A 155 -7.60 -10.34 -2.26
C GLY A 155 -7.57 -8.86 -1.91
N ASP A 156 -8.01 -8.50 -0.71
CA ASP A 156 -8.12 -7.11 -0.26
C ASP A 156 -6.76 -6.41 -0.27
N MET A 157 -5.67 -7.12 -0.02
CA MET A 157 -4.30 -6.61 -0.09
C MET A 157 -3.96 -6.03 -1.46
N VAL A 158 -4.37 -6.69 -2.55
CA VAL A 158 -4.17 -6.18 -3.92
C VAL A 158 -5.02 -4.94 -4.16
N THR A 159 -6.26 -4.94 -3.69
CA THR A 159 -7.17 -3.80 -3.82
C THR A 159 -6.62 -2.58 -3.08
N MET A 160 -6.15 -2.77 -1.85
CA MET A 160 -5.55 -1.69 -1.06
C MET A 160 -4.27 -1.15 -1.68
N ALA A 161 -3.39 -2.02 -2.20
CA ALA A 161 -2.18 -1.59 -2.90
C ALA A 161 -2.51 -0.77 -4.17
N LEU A 162 -3.53 -1.17 -4.93
CA LEU A 162 -3.99 -0.39 -6.08
C LEU A 162 -4.53 0.99 -5.66
N MET A 163 -5.33 1.05 -4.59
CA MET A 163 -5.81 2.32 -4.03
C MET A 163 -4.64 3.20 -3.57
N GLN A 164 -3.67 2.62 -2.89
CA GLN A 164 -2.46 3.33 -2.47
C GLN A 164 -1.67 3.88 -3.67
N GLY A 165 -1.59 3.14 -4.77
CA GLY A 165 -0.95 3.59 -6.00
C GLY A 165 -1.60 4.85 -6.57
N VAL A 166 -2.94 4.93 -6.51
CA VAL A 166 -3.67 6.13 -6.92
C VAL A 166 -3.39 7.30 -5.98
N VAL A 167 -3.49 7.08 -4.68
CA VAL A 167 -3.16 8.12 -3.69
C VAL A 167 -1.74 8.62 -3.91
N ASN A 168 -0.76 7.73 -4.06
CA ASN A 168 0.64 8.08 -4.32
C ASN A 168 0.80 8.88 -5.61
N THR A 169 0.01 8.58 -6.66
CA THR A 169 0.01 9.37 -7.90
C THR A 169 -0.32 10.83 -7.63
N PHE A 170 -1.39 11.09 -6.89
CA PHE A 170 -1.79 12.47 -6.57
C PHE A 170 -0.83 13.13 -5.58
N VAL A 171 -0.36 12.40 -4.58
CA VAL A 171 0.63 12.90 -3.63
C VAL A 171 1.89 13.34 -4.38
N PHE A 172 2.44 12.49 -5.26
CA PHE A 172 3.62 12.83 -6.05
C PHE A 172 3.38 14.02 -6.98
N PHE A 173 2.22 14.04 -7.65
CA PHE A 173 1.83 15.12 -8.55
C PHE A 173 1.76 16.48 -7.83
N PHE A 174 1.00 16.56 -6.75
CA PHE A 174 0.86 17.82 -6.00
C PHE A 174 2.15 18.22 -5.28
N ALA A 175 2.90 17.26 -4.72
CA ALA A 175 4.19 17.52 -4.10
C ALA A 175 5.17 18.15 -5.09
N THR A 176 5.19 17.67 -6.34
CA THR A 176 6.03 18.22 -7.40
C THR A 176 5.65 19.67 -7.72
N ILE A 177 4.35 19.95 -7.91
CA ILE A 177 3.87 21.32 -8.19
C ILE A 177 4.22 22.27 -7.05
N ILE A 178 3.92 21.87 -5.80
CA ILE A 178 4.19 22.68 -4.62
C ILE A 178 5.69 22.92 -4.46
N GLY A 179 6.51 21.88 -4.61
CA GLY A 179 7.96 21.99 -4.53
C GLY A 179 8.53 22.96 -5.54
N HIS A 180 8.12 22.87 -6.80
CA HIS A 180 8.54 23.81 -7.85
C HIS A 180 8.07 25.24 -7.58
N PHE A 181 6.81 25.40 -7.10
CA PHE A 181 6.28 26.71 -6.77
C PHE A 181 7.10 27.39 -5.65
N VAL A 182 7.37 26.68 -4.58
CA VAL A 182 8.14 27.19 -3.43
C VAL A 182 9.57 27.51 -3.86
N ASP A 183 10.23 26.62 -4.60
CA ASP A 183 11.59 26.86 -5.08
C ASP A 183 11.69 28.12 -5.94
N ARG A 184 10.69 28.36 -6.78
CA ARG A 184 10.70 29.50 -7.67
C ARG A 184 10.33 30.82 -6.99
N VAL A 185 9.28 30.79 -6.16
CA VAL A 185 8.76 32.01 -5.51
C VAL A 185 9.60 32.40 -4.29
N VAL A 186 9.98 31.40 -3.47
CA VAL A 186 10.69 31.67 -2.19
C VAL A 186 12.20 31.62 -2.39
N PHE A 187 12.72 30.58 -3.01
CA PHE A 187 14.17 30.41 -3.18
C PHE A 187 14.74 31.02 -4.47
N LYS A 188 13.85 31.51 -5.38
CA LYS A 188 14.22 32.16 -6.65
C LYS A 188 15.20 31.33 -7.49
N THR A 189 15.06 30.01 -7.45
CA THR A 189 15.91 29.10 -8.21
C THR A 189 15.50 29.10 -9.69
N GLU A 190 16.45 29.38 -10.59
CA GLU A 190 16.19 29.45 -12.04
C GLU A 190 15.79 28.10 -12.66
N ARG A 191 16.15 26.98 -12.04
CA ARG A 191 15.91 25.61 -12.55
C ARG A 191 14.71 24.89 -11.95
N GLY A 192 13.98 25.47 -10.97
CA GLY A 192 12.76 24.90 -10.40
C GLY A 192 12.91 23.56 -9.66
N GLN A 193 14.12 23.10 -9.40
CA GLN A 193 14.43 21.89 -8.63
C GLN A 193 15.42 22.24 -7.51
N GLY A 194 14.97 23.06 -6.58
CA GLY A 194 15.74 23.49 -5.43
C GLY A 194 15.45 22.65 -4.17
N PRO A 195 15.88 23.11 -3.01
CA PRO A 195 15.71 22.41 -1.75
C PRO A 195 14.26 22.08 -1.40
N ALA A 196 13.30 22.96 -1.74
CA ALA A 196 11.90 22.74 -1.43
C ALA A 196 11.32 21.57 -2.27
N TYR A 197 11.71 21.43 -3.53
CA TYR A 197 11.33 20.29 -4.34
C TYR A 197 11.73 18.96 -3.69
N PHE A 198 12.98 18.83 -3.26
CA PHE A 198 13.47 17.61 -2.61
C PHE A 198 12.80 17.35 -1.25
N ILE A 199 12.60 18.39 -0.44
CA ILE A 199 11.92 18.27 0.85
C ILE A 199 10.46 17.84 0.66
N THR A 200 9.74 18.46 -0.29
CA THR A 200 8.34 18.13 -0.57
C THR A 200 8.19 16.69 -1.06
N GLN A 201 9.10 16.24 -1.91
CA GLN A 201 9.13 14.85 -2.37
C GLN A 201 9.42 13.88 -1.21
N MET A 202 10.36 14.20 -0.33
CA MET A 202 10.70 13.36 0.82
C MET A 202 9.53 13.25 1.82
N VAL A 203 8.85 14.36 2.10
CA VAL A 203 7.69 14.39 3.02
C VAL A 203 6.48 13.68 2.40
N ALA A 204 6.30 13.75 1.09
CA ALA A 204 5.19 13.12 0.39
C ALA A 204 5.32 11.59 0.26
N GLN A 205 6.52 11.03 0.49
CA GLN A 205 6.82 9.60 0.38
C GLN A 205 6.79 8.86 1.74
N ASN A 206 6.63 9.58 2.85
CA ASN A 206 6.47 9.02 4.20
C ASN A 206 5.00 9.04 4.64
#